data_81a01c248dbca5a2ebace530a5277a16
#
_entry.id   81a01c248dbca5a2ebace530a5277a16
#
_cell.length_a   1.000
_cell.length_b   1.000
_cell.length_c   1.000
_cell.angle_alpha   90.00
_cell.angle_beta   90.00
_cell.angle_gamma   90.00
#
_symmetry.space_group_name_H-M   'P 1'
#
loop_
_entity.id
_entity.type
_entity.pdbx_description
1 polymer ?
#
loop_
_entity_poly.entity_id
_entity_poly.type
_entity_poly.pdbx_seq_one_letter_code
_entity_poly.pdbx_strand_id
1 'polypeptide(L)'
;MTLNHDDPAKNTRALIDGATRAYLGSLAERRGSAAGSESFPFVSLVLPARDGTGQPLLLLSDLSDHAKNLKRDPHASLLYDGTAGLSEPLTGARVTLIGRVVPADTAENRALYLAAQPSAQGYAGFGDFHLYRFEIQEALLVAGFGRIHRIPGAELLSAVV
;
A
#
# COMPACT_ATOMS: atom_id res chain seq x y z
N MET A 1 -10.67 11.93 12.23
CA MET A 1 -9.40 12.63 11.89
C MET A 1 -9.72 13.95 11.24
N THR A 2 -9.33 15.05 11.86
CA THR A 2 -9.52 16.39 11.26
C THR A 2 -8.38 16.63 10.27
N LEU A 3 -8.68 16.68 8.98
CA LEU A 3 -7.69 17.01 7.96
C LEU A 3 -7.29 18.50 8.08
N ASN A 4 -6.00 18.75 8.14
CA ASN A 4 -5.49 20.13 8.02
C ASN A 4 -5.67 20.56 6.57
N HIS A 5 -6.46 21.61 6.32
CA HIS A 5 -6.75 22.09 4.98
C HIS A 5 -5.52 22.57 4.20
N ASP A 6 -4.42 22.85 4.90
CA ASP A 6 -3.25 23.55 4.36
C ASP A 6 -2.06 22.63 3.99
N ASP A 7 -2.12 21.32 4.31
CA ASP A 7 -0.99 20.41 4.04
C ASP A 7 -1.45 19.02 3.57
N PRO A 8 -1.66 18.84 2.25
CA PRO A 8 -2.06 17.56 1.68
C PRO A 8 -1.08 16.41 1.95
N ALA A 9 0.23 16.69 1.99
CA ALA A 9 1.25 15.66 2.23
C ALA A 9 1.16 15.11 3.65
N LYS A 10 1.00 15.98 4.67
CA LYS A 10 0.79 15.54 6.05
C LYS A 10 -0.52 14.80 6.24
N ASN A 11 -1.60 15.24 5.60
CA ASN A 11 -2.87 14.53 5.64
C ASN A 11 -2.76 13.13 5.05
N THR A 12 -2.09 13.01 3.90
CA THR A 12 -1.83 11.72 3.26
C THR A 12 -0.98 10.84 4.16
N ARG A 13 0.08 11.38 4.77
CA ARG A 13 0.94 10.64 5.69
C ARG A 13 0.15 10.12 6.89
N ALA A 14 -0.66 10.96 7.53
CA ALA A 14 -1.49 10.58 8.66
C ALA A 14 -2.49 9.45 8.30
N LEU A 15 -3.07 9.49 7.11
CA LEU A 15 -3.97 8.44 6.63
C LEU A 15 -3.24 7.11 6.44
N ILE A 16 -2.05 7.12 5.84
CA ILE A 16 -1.22 5.93 5.65
C ILE A 16 -0.78 5.36 6.99
N ASP A 17 -0.29 6.21 7.90
CA ASP A 17 0.26 5.77 9.19
C ASP A 17 -0.80 5.25 10.15
N GLY A 18 -2.03 5.74 10.04
CA GLY A 18 -3.16 5.28 10.85
C GLY A 18 -3.86 4.04 10.32
N ALA A 19 -3.55 3.61 9.10
CA ALA A 19 -4.26 2.49 8.46
C ALA A 19 -3.72 1.13 8.92
N THR A 20 -4.62 0.21 9.24
CA THR A 20 -4.29 -1.19 9.56
C THR A 20 -4.48 -2.13 8.36
N ARG A 21 -5.10 -1.64 7.29
CA ARG A 21 -5.36 -2.40 6.06
C ARG A 21 -5.29 -1.48 4.85
N ALA A 22 -5.00 -2.06 3.68
CA ALA A 22 -5.01 -1.38 2.40
C ALA A 22 -5.43 -2.36 1.29
N TYR A 23 -5.68 -1.80 0.10
CA TYR A 23 -6.06 -2.59 -1.07
C TYR A 23 -4.96 -2.46 -2.12
N LEU A 24 -4.33 -3.60 -2.43
CA LEU A 24 -3.23 -3.69 -3.38
C LEU A 24 -3.76 -3.98 -4.77
N GLY A 25 -3.48 -3.08 -5.71
CA GLY A 25 -3.68 -3.30 -7.14
C GLY A 25 -2.40 -3.84 -7.78
N SER A 26 -2.52 -4.94 -8.50
CA SER A 26 -1.43 -5.56 -9.26
C SER A 26 -1.93 -5.99 -10.65
N LEU A 27 -1.02 -6.37 -11.56
CA LEU A 27 -1.36 -6.80 -12.90
C LEU A 27 -1.32 -8.33 -12.99
N ALA A 28 -2.49 -8.94 -13.17
CA ALA A 28 -2.65 -10.38 -13.32
C ALA A 28 -2.68 -10.80 -14.79
N GLU A 29 -2.16 -11.97 -15.12
CA GLU A 29 -2.42 -12.61 -16.39
C GLU A 29 -3.74 -13.41 -16.32
N ARG A 30 -4.47 -13.40 -17.42
CA ARG A 30 -5.66 -14.25 -17.55
C ARG A 30 -5.25 -15.72 -17.55
N ARG A 31 -5.86 -16.51 -16.69
CA ARG A 31 -5.64 -17.96 -16.67
C ARG A 31 -6.04 -18.59 -18.01
N GLY A 32 -5.16 -19.44 -18.54
CA GLY A 32 -5.39 -20.16 -19.80
C GLY A 32 -5.14 -19.37 -21.08
N SER A 33 -4.66 -18.10 -20.97
CA SER A 33 -4.17 -17.35 -22.13
C SER A 33 -2.67 -17.60 -22.36
N ALA A 34 -2.18 -17.31 -23.57
CA ALA A 34 -0.75 -17.32 -23.84
C ALA A 34 -0.05 -16.28 -22.96
N ALA A 35 1.13 -16.62 -22.42
CA ALA A 35 1.90 -15.73 -21.56
C ALA A 35 2.10 -14.35 -22.23
N GLY A 36 1.77 -13.27 -21.49
CA GLY A 36 1.91 -11.91 -21.96
C GLY A 36 0.82 -11.39 -22.90
N SER A 37 -0.25 -12.17 -23.15
CA SER A 37 -1.30 -11.80 -24.12
C SER A 37 -2.29 -10.76 -23.57
N GLU A 38 -2.63 -10.82 -22.28
CA GLU A 38 -3.53 -9.88 -21.61
C GLU A 38 -3.17 -9.73 -20.14
N SER A 39 -3.20 -8.50 -19.64
CA SER A 39 -3.06 -8.17 -18.22
C SER A 39 -4.35 -7.57 -17.69
N PHE A 40 -4.78 -8.03 -16.52
CA PHE A 40 -5.96 -7.51 -15.83
C PHE A 40 -5.55 -6.84 -14.52
N PRO A 41 -6.15 -5.70 -14.17
CA PRO A 41 -6.05 -5.16 -12.81
C PRO A 41 -6.62 -6.19 -11.81
N PHE A 42 -5.82 -6.50 -10.79
CA PHE A 42 -6.17 -7.46 -9.74
C PHE A 42 -6.06 -6.75 -8.39
N VAL A 43 -7.12 -6.79 -7.60
CA VAL A 43 -7.18 -6.12 -6.29
C VAL A 43 -7.24 -7.15 -5.18
N SER A 44 -6.42 -6.97 -4.15
CA SER A 44 -6.39 -7.82 -2.97
C SER A 44 -6.26 -7.01 -1.68
N LEU A 45 -6.84 -7.52 -0.59
CA LEU A 45 -6.66 -6.96 0.73
C LEU A 45 -5.27 -7.30 1.26
N VAL A 46 -4.58 -6.31 1.81
CA VAL A 46 -3.27 -6.47 2.46
C VAL A 46 -3.23 -5.73 3.80
N LEU A 47 -2.32 -6.15 4.67
CA LEU A 47 -2.06 -5.50 5.95
C LEU A 47 -0.71 -4.78 5.85
N PRO A 48 -0.68 -3.47 5.67
CA PRO A 48 0.56 -2.74 5.54
C PRO A 48 1.18 -2.41 6.90
N ALA A 49 2.50 -2.25 6.90
CA ALA A 49 3.26 -1.53 7.92
C ALA A 49 4.04 -0.42 7.22
N ARG A 50 5.06 0.15 7.85
CA ARG A 50 6.01 1.04 7.18
C ARG A 50 7.44 0.74 7.61
N ASP A 51 8.39 1.00 6.73
CA ASP A 51 9.81 0.96 7.06
C ASP A 51 10.31 2.27 7.70
N GLY A 52 11.58 2.31 8.05
CA GLY A 52 12.21 3.48 8.67
C GLY A 52 12.24 4.73 7.78
N THR A 53 11.99 4.59 6.47
CA THR A 53 11.94 5.71 5.52
C THR A 53 10.51 6.20 5.27
N GLY A 54 9.50 5.53 5.83
CA GLY A 54 8.09 5.85 5.64
C GLY A 54 7.43 5.15 4.45
N GLN A 55 8.16 4.28 3.74
CA GLN A 55 7.60 3.46 2.66
C GLN A 55 6.73 2.34 3.23
N PRO A 56 5.60 1.98 2.59
CA PRO A 56 4.80 0.84 3.03
C PRO A 56 5.57 -0.49 2.91
N LEU A 57 5.41 -1.34 3.95
CA LEU A 57 5.86 -2.72 3.96
C LEU A 57 4.67 -3.67 3.82
N LEU A 58 4.82 -4.70 3.04
CA LEU A 58 3.84 -5.76 2.81
C LEU A 58 4.48 -7.12 3.07
N LEU A 59 3.82 -7.96 3.88
CA LEU A 59 4.21 -9.35 4.08
C LEU A 59 3.32 -10.23 3.20
N LEU A 60 3.90 -10.83 2.17
CA LEU A 60 3.18 -11.57 1.15
C LEU A 60 3.69 -13.00 1.05
N SER A 61 2.76 -13.96 0.90
CA SER A 61 3.12 -15.33 0.57
C SER A 61 3.46 -15.44 -0.92
N ASP A 62 4.56 -16.08 -1.26
CA ASP A 62 4.95 -16.39 -2.64
C ASP A 62 3.94 -17.29 -3.37
N LEU A 63 3.07 -17.97 -2.64
CA LEU A 63 2.00 -18.80 -3.19
C LEU A 63 0.79 -17.99 -3.63
N SER A 64 0.66 -16.75 -3.18
CA SER A 64 -0.47 -15.87 -3.49
C SER A 64 -0.42 -15.33 -4.92
N ASP A 65 -1.59 -15.07 -5.50
CA ASP A 65 -1.69 -14.51 -6.85
C ASP A 65 -1.06 -13.12 -6.93
N HIS A 66 -1.26 -12.26 -5.93
CA HIS A 66 -0.66 -10.93 -5.94
C HIS A 66 0.89 -10.97 -5.90
N ALA A 67 1.49 -11.90 -5.14
CA ALA A 67 2.95 -12.04 -5.13
C ALA A 67 3.49 -12.50 -6.48
N LYS A 68 2.81 -13.46 -7.13
CA LYS A 68 3.16 -13.91 -8.49
C LYS A 68 3.01 -12.79 -9.52
N ASN A 69 1.95 -11.99 -9.42
CA ASN A 69 1.75 -10.82 -10.27
C ASN A 69 2.91 -9.82 -10.14
N LEU A 70 3.29 -9.50 -8.90
CA LEU A 70 4.36 -8.54 -8.61
C LEU A 70 5.75 -9.02 -9.03
N LYS A 71 6.01 -10.31 -8.99
CA LYS A 71 7.25 -10.90 -9.52
C LYS A 71 7.37 -10.73 -11.04
N ARG A 72 6.23 -10.81 -11.74
CA ARG A 72 6.18 -10.61 -13.20
C ARG A 72 6.24 -9.13 -13.57
N ASP A 73 5.46 -8.29 -12.89
CA ASP A 73 5.42 -6.84 -13.08
C ASP A 73 5.32 -6.16 -11.71
N PRO A 74 6.36 -5.43 -11.29
CA PRO A 74 6.40 -4.80 -9.97
C PRO A 74 5.52 -3.55 -9.86
N HIS A 75 4.96 -3.03 -10.95
CA HIS A 75 4.09 -1.86 -10.90
C HIS A 75 2.80 -2.18 -10.17
N ALA A 76 2.44 -1.30 -9.25
CA ALA A 76 1.32 -1.53 -8.35
C ALA A 76 0.69 -0.22 -7.86
N SER A 77 -0.47 -0.35 -7.28
CA SER A 77 -1.12 0.71 -6.53
C SER A 77 -1.55 0.21 -5.16
N LEU A 78 -1.60 1.13 -4.18
CA LEU A 78 -2.19 0.88 -2.86
C LEU A 78 -3.27 1.91 -2.59
N LEU A 79 -4.49 1.45 -2.28
CA LEU A 79 -5.56 2.32 -1.81
C LEU A 79 -5.66 2.24 -0.28
N TYR A 80 -5.55 3.39 0.38
CA TYR A 80 -5.85 3.58 1.79
C TYR A 80 -7.20 4.28 1.92
N ASP A 81 -8.12 3.63 2.61
CA ASP A 81 -9.49 4.09 2.76
C ASP A 81 -9.72 4.67 4.15
N GLY A 82 -9.91 5.98 4.24
CA GLY A 82 -10.25 6.70 5.46
C GLY A 82 -11.75 6.97 5.61
N THR A 83 -12.60 6.27 4.86
CA THR A 83 -14.06 6.54 4.84
C THR A 83 -14.86 5.64 5.79
N ALA A 84 -14.20 4.73 6.49
CA ALA A 84 -14.87 3.80 7.41
C ALA A 84 -15.71 4.55 8.45
N GLY A 85 -16.95 4.10 8.63
CA GLY A 85 -17.89 4.69 9.59
C GLY A 85 -18.59 5.97 9.15
N LEU A 86 -18.31 6.47 7.93
CA LEU A 86 -19.03 7.61 7.37
C LEU A 86 -20.35 7.16 6.71
N SER A 87 -21.42 7.90 6.94
CA SER A 87 -22.70 7.68 6.27
C SER A 87 -22.61 7.96 4.76
N GLU A 88 -21.78 8.94 4.38
CA GLU A 88 -21.51 9.32 3.00
C GLU A 88 -20.00 9.11 2.68
N PRO A 89 -19.58 7.90 2.24
CA PRO A 89 -18.17 7.57 2.08
C PRO A 89 -17.40 8.52 1.16
N LEU A 90 -18.02 9.03 0.10
CA LEU A 90 -17.34 9.92 -0.85
C LEU A 90 -16.98 11.29 -0.28
N THR A 91 -17.48 11.65 0.90
CA THR A 91 -17.08 12.87 1.62
C THR A 91 -15.79 12.66 2.43
N GLY A 92 -15.38 11.41 2.64
CA GLY A 92 -14.18 11.07 3.41
C GLY A 92 -12.90 11.07 2.60
N ALA A 93 -11.79 11.05 3.33
CA ALA A 93 -10.47 11.01 2.73
C ALA A 93 -10.10 9.58 2.29
N ARG A 94 -9.48 9.47 1.12
CA ARG A 94 -8.84 8.25 0.63
C ARG A 94 -7.63 8.63 -0.18
N VAL A 95 -6.63 7.77 -0.22
CA VAL A 95 -5.41 7.99 -1.00
C VAL A 95 -5.07 6.76 -1.82
N THR A 96 -4.74 6.97 -3.09
CA THR A 96 -4.14 5.97 -3.97
C THR A 96 -2.67 6.27 -4.12
N LEU A 97 -1.81 5.34 -3.71
CA LEU A 97 -0.39 5.37 -4.01
C LEU A 97 -0.15 4.65 -5.33
N ILE A 98 0.72 5.21 -6.17
CA ILE A 98 1.22 4.60 -7.40
C ILE A 98 2.72 4.39 -7.21
N GLY A 99 3.22 3.20 -7.57
CA GLY A 99 4.62 2.88 -7.40
C GLY A 99 5.01 1.49 -7.84
N ARG A 100 6.03 0.96 -7.18
CA ARG A 100 6.59 -0.37 -7.47
C ARG A 100 6.81 -1.15 -6.17
N VAL A 101 6.60 -2.45 -6.24
CA VAL A 101 6.85 -3.36 -5.12
C VAL A 101 8.16 -4.09 -5.35
N VAL A 102 9.09 -3.98 -4.40
CA VAL A 102 10.43 -4.57 -4.46
C VAL A 102 10.71 -5.40 -3.21
N PRO A 103 11.58 -6.43 -3.29
CA PRO A 103 11.98 -7.18 -2.10
C PRO A 103 12.63 -6.29 -1.04
N ALA A 104 12.26 -6.48 0.22
CA ALA A 104 12.78 -5.71 1.36
C ALA A 104 12.83 -6.55 2.65
N ASP A 105 13.13 -7.83 2.54
CA ASP A 105 13.10 -8.76 3.68
C ASP A 105 14.40 -8.69 4.48
N THR A 106 14.44 -7.75 5.41
CA THR A 106 15.53 -7.55 6.36
C THR A 106 15.05 -7.80 7.79
N ALA A 107 15.97 -8.08 8.71
CA ALA A 107 15.63 -8.24 10.12
C ALA A 107 14.99 -6.98 10.72
N GLU A 108 15.46 -5.79 10.33
CA GLU A 108 14.89 -4.51 10.75
C GLU A 108 13.44 -4.36 10.27
N ASN A 109 13.19 -4.59 8.97
CA ASN A 109 11.84 -4.47 8.41
C ASN A 109 10.89 -5.52 9.00
N ARG A 110 11.37 -6.73 9.29
CA ARG A 110 10.57 -7.74 10.00
C ARG A 110 10.14 -7.28 11.38
N ALA A 111 11.06 -6.69 12.15
CA ALA A 111 10.75 -6.15 13.47
C ALA A 111 9.71 -5.02 13.39
N LEU A 112 9.88 -4.08 12.45
CA LEU A 112 8.91 -2.99 12.22
C LEU A 112 7.54 -3.51 11.79
N TYR A 113 7.52 -4.50 10.89
CA TYR A 113 6.26 -5.09 10.42
C TYR A 113 5.51 -5.79 11.56
N LEU A 114 6.18 -6.64 12.34
CA LEU A 114 5.56 -7.37 13.44
C LEU A 114 5.10 -6.46 14.58
N ALA A 115 5.79 -5.34 14.80
CA ALA A 115 5.34 -4.33 15.76
C ALA A 115 4.02 -3.66 15.32
N ALA A 116 3.85 -3.40 14.03
CA ALA A 116 2.65 -2.80 13.47
C ALA A 116 1.50 -3.82 13.26
N GLN A 117 1.83 -5.07 12.96
CA GLN A 117 0.90 -6.16 12.66
C GLN A 117 1.21 -7.39 13.56
N PRO A 118 0.90 -7.34 14.88
CA PRO A 118 1.27 -8.40 15.82
C PRO A 118 0.68 -9.77 15.48
N SER A 119 -0.50 -9.82 14.86
CA SER A 119 -1.14 -11.07 14.44
C SER A 119 -0.34 -11.84 13.39
N ALA A 120 0.56 -11.17 12.65
CA ALA A 120 1.43 -11.82 11.68
C ALA A 120 2.50 -12.74 12.30
N GLN A 121 2.73 -12.65 13.62
CA GLN A 121 3.65 -13.52 14.34
C GLN A 121 3.36 -15.02 14.08
N GLY A 122 2.10 -15.38 13.88
CA GLY A 122 1.69 -16.77 13.65
C GLY A 122 2.12 -17.36 12.31
N TYR A 123 2.46 -16.54 11.31
CA TYR A 123 2.80 -17.00 9.96
C TYR A 123 4.01 -16.32 9.33
N ALA A 124 4.51 -15.24 9.89
CA ALA A 124 5.64 -14.49 9.32
C ALA A 124 6.94 -15.31 9.22
N GLY A 125 7.08 -16.37 10.01
CA GLY A 125 8.22 -17.30 9.97
C GLY A 125 8.08 -18.41 8.92
N PHE A 126 6.96 -18.53 8.23
CA PHE A 126 6.79 -19.55 7.19
C PHE A 126 7.69 -19.21 5.99
N GLY A 127 8.26 -20.26 5.36
CA GLY A 127 9.27 -20.11 4.31
C GLY A 127 8.82 -19.45 3.02
N ASP A 128 7.50 -19.37 2.80
CA ASP A 128 6.89 -18.71 1.65
C ASP A 128 6.49 -17.26 1.90
N PHE A 129 6.56 -16.76 3.15
CA PHE A 129 6.24 -15.37 3.49
C PHE A 129 7.47 -14.49 3.48
N HIS A 130 7.45 -13.46 2.64
CA HIS A 130 8.54 -12.49 2.48
C HIS A 130 8.03 -11.05 2.56
N LEU A 131 8.91 -10.15 3.04
CA LEU A 131 8.63 -8.74 3.08
C LEU A 131 9.02 -8.03 1.79
N TYR A 132 8.14 -7.16 1.39
CA TYR A 132 8.28 -6.29 0.23
C TYR A 132 8.08 -4.83 0.65
N ARG A 133 8.76 -3.92 -0.03
CA ARG A 133 8.56 -2.48 0.09
C ARG A 133 7.76 -1.98 -1.11
N PHE A 134 6.79 -1.14 -0.85
CA PHE A 134 6.13 -0.35 -1.88
C PHE A 134 6.86 0.99 -2.03
N GLU A 135 7.61 1.16 -3.11
CA GLU A 135 8.30 2.40 -3.42
C GLU A 135 7.32 3.40 -4.04
N ILE A 136 6.99 4.44 -3.29
CA ILE A 136 5.98 5.43 -3.69
C ILE A 136 6.57 6.36 -4.74
N GLN A 137 5.95 6.42 -5.92
CA GLN A 137 6.25 7.40 -6.97
C GLN A 137 5.34 8.63 -6.86
N GLU A 138 4.05 8.41 -6.64
CA GLU A 138 3.05 9.46 -6.53
C GLU A 138 1.91 9.03 -5.60
N ALA A 139 1.31 9.98 -4.91
CA ALA A 139 0.06 9.79 -4.19
C ALA A 139 -1.04 10.68 -4.77
N LEU A 140 -2.24 10.12 -4.92
CA LEU A 140 -3.47 10.84 -5.25
C LEU A 140 -4.36 10.87 -4.02
N LEU A 141 -4.38 11.99 -3.31
CA LEU A 141 -5.28 12.24 -2.19
C LEU A 141 -6.60 12.81 -2.70
N VAL A 142 -7.69 12.14 -2.35
CA VAL A 142 -9.04 12.73 -2.43
C VAL A 142 -9.47 13.03 -1.00
N ALA A 143 -9.43 14.31 -0.63
CA ALA A 143 -9.67 14.76 0.74
C ALA A 143 -11.16 15.05 1.04
N GLY A 144 -12.04 14.63 0.15
CA GLY A 144 -13.49 14.87 0.16
C GLY A 144 -13.95 15.35 -1.21
N PHE A 145 -15.21 15.73 -1.31
CA PHE A 145 -15.81 16.09 -2.60
C PHE A 145 -15.09 17.30 -3.24
N GLY A 146 -14.56 17.11 -4.46
CA GLY A 146 -13.91 18.15 -5.25
C GLY A 146 -12.50 18.55 -4.79
N ARG A 147 -11.94 17.93 -3.75
CA ARG A 147 -10.59 18.23 -3.26
C ARG A 147 -9.64 17.10 -3.59
N ILE A 148 -8.91 17.26 -4.68
CA ILE A 148 -8.00 16.26 -5.24
C ILE A 148 -6.60 16.87 -5.29
N HIS A 149 -5.61 16.15 -4.73
CA HIS A 149 -4.21 16.56 -4.70
C HIS A 149 -3.31 15.44 -5.20
N ARG A 150 -2.40 15.78 -6.11
CA ARG A 150 -1.31 14.89 -6.53
C ARG A 150 -0.04 15.29 -5.79
N ILE A 151 0.59 14.34 -5.14
CA ILE A 151 1.74 14.55 -4.26
C ILE A 151 2.87 13.66 -4.75
N PRO A 152 4.00 14.22 -5.19
CA PRO A 152 5.18 13.42 -5.54
C PRO A 152 5.65 12.57 -4.37
N GLY A 153 6.13 11.35 -4.63
CA GLY A 153 6.60 10.45 -3.57
C GLY A 153 7.68 11.06 -2.68
N ALA A 154 8.61 11.82 -3.26
CA ALA A 154 9.66 12.50 -2.50
C ALA A 154 9.11 13.53 -1.49
N GLU A 155 8.07 14.27 -1.86
CA GLU A 155 7.40 15.21 -0.97
C GLU A 155 6.68 14.48 0.17
N LEU A 156 5.97 13.40 -0.15
CA LEU A 156 5.27 12.58 0.84
C LEU A 156 6.23 11.96 1.86
N LEU A 157 7.39 11.49 1.41
CA LEU A 157 8.40 10.89 2.28
C LEU A 157 9.11 11.94 3.14
N SER A 158 9.29 13.17 2.65
CA SER A 158 9.84 14.26 3.45
C SER A 158 8.89 14.75 4.55
N ALA A 159 7.60 14.41 4.46
CA ALA A 159 6.59 14.70 5.49
C ALA A 159 6.58 13.67 6.65
N VAL A 160 7.45 12.66 6.61
CA VAL A 160 7.64 11.71 7.71
C VAL A 160 8.35 12.43 8.85
N VAL A 161 7.71 12.50 9.99
CA VAL A 161 8.24 13.10 11.22
C VAL A 161 8.74 12.00 12.14
#